data_dbe2d505f6c7867e9dd2aac7c26ff3f3
#
_entry.id   dbe2d505f6c7867e9dd2aac7c26ff3f3
#
_cell.length_a   1.000
_cell.length_b   1.000
_cell.length_c   1.000
_cell.angle_alpha   90.00
_cell.angle_beta   90.00
_cell.angle_gamma   90.00
#
_symmetry.space_group_name_H-M   'P 1'
#
loop_
_entity.id
_entity.type
_entity.pdbx_description
1 polymer ?
#
loop_
_entity_poly.entity_id
_entity_poly.type
_entity_poly.pdbx_seq_one_letter_code
_entity_poly.pdbx_strand_id
1 'polypeptide(L)'
;VVLDDNNVVSVGSRAICWSKRALEVLDRLGVGQRCVDKGVVWKVGRTLHRDQEVWNFDLQPEPGYKMPAFVNLQQYYVEEYLVDRALEFPGLIDLRWKNKVTAVERSDHVALTVETPDGAYRLEADHLVACDGARSDVRGMLGLDFDGELFEERFLIADIEMTGDFPSERRF
;
A
#
# COMPACT_ATOMS: atom_id res chain seq x y z
N VAL A 1 -2.71 7.81 -17.01
CA VAL A 1 -1.42 7.10 -17.09
C VAL A 1 -0.88 6.92 -15.69
N VAL A 2 -0.35 5.75 -15.37
CA VAL A 2 0.36 5.43 -14.13
C VAL A 2 1.79 5.07 -14.51
N LEU A 3 2.77 5.77 -13.94
CA LEU A 3 4.19 5.56 -14.19
C LEU A 3 4.85 4.96 -12.95
N ASP A 4 5.69 3.95 -13.15
CA ASP A 4 6.50 3.34 -12.10
C ASP A 4 7.90 3.02 -12.66
N ASP A 5 8.96 3.34 -11.91
CA ASP A 5 10.35 3.07 -12.33
C ASP A 5 10.77 1.61 -12.11
N ASN A 6 10.01 0.84 -11.33
CA ASN A 6 10.19 -0.60 -11.20
C ASN A 6 9.67 -1.36 -12.44
N ASN A 7 9.89 -2.65 -12.45
CA ASN A 7 9.40 -3.56 -13.48
C ASN A 7 8.28 -4.51 -12.99
N VAL A 8 8.00 -4.49 -11.71
CA VAL A 8 7.01 -5.33 -11.02
C VAL A 8 6.53 -4.62 -9.76
N VAL A 9 5.46 -5.10 -9.16
CA VAL A 9 5.03 -4.68 -7.82
C VAL A 9 6.14 -4.88 -6.79
N SER A 10 6.07 -4.16 -5.68
CA SER A 10 7.07 -4.23 -4.61
C SER A 10 7.29 -5.67 -4.13
N VAL A 11 8.55 -6.00 -3.89
CA VAL A 11 8.94 -7.28 -3.28
C VAL A 11 9.32 -7.03 -1.83
N GLY A 12 8.87 -7.92 -0.94
CA GLY A 12 9.13 -7.85 0.50
C GLY A 12 7.97 -7.32 1.32
N SER A 13 8.06 -7.53 2.63
CA SER A 13 7.02 -7.13 3.57
C SER A 13 7.20 -5.66 3.96
N ARG A 14 6.15 -4.85 3.77
CA ARG A 14 6.06 -3.45 4.21
C ARG A 14 4.86 -3.29 5.13
N ALA A 15 3.69 -2.96 4.58
CA ALA A 15 2.43 -2.97 5.32
C ALA A 15 1.83 -4.38 5.32
N ILE A 16 1.18 -4.74 6.43
CA ILE A 16 0.52 -6.03 6.57
C ILE A 16 -0.92 -5.92 7.10
N CYS A 17 -1.21 -4.91 7.93
CA CYS A 17 -2.51 -4.75 8.57
C CYS A 17 -3.42 -3.81 7.78
N TRP A 18 -4.51 -4.35 7.23
CA TRP A 18 -5.50 -3.61 6.47
C TRP A 18 -6.78 -3.46 7.30
N SER A 19 -7.10 -2.22 7.65
CA SER A 19 -8.29 -1.92 8.45
C SER A 19 -9.58 -2.08 7.63
N LYS A 20 -10.71 -2.22 8.33
CA LYS A 20 -12.05 -2.26 7.71
C LYS A 20 -12.24 -1.15 6.69
N ARG A 21 -11.84 0.09 7.02
CA ARG A 21 -12.01 1.22 6.09
C ARG A 21 -11.16 1.08 4.83
N ALA A 22 -9.93 0.62 4.95
CA ALA A 22 -9.08 0.35 3.79
C ALA A 22 -9.69 -0.76 2.92
N LEU A 23 -10.18 -1.83 3.54
CA LEU A 23 -10.84 -2.94 2.84
C LEU A 23 -12.13 -2.49 2.13
N GLU A 24 -12.93 -1.60 2.74
CA GLU A 24 -14.10 -1.02 2.09
C GLU A 24 -13.75 -0.20 0.84
N VAL A 25 -12.63 0.53 0.86
CA VAL A 25 -12.12 1.24 -0.32
C VAL A 25 -11.66 0.26 -1.39
N LEU A 26 -10.87 -0.75 -1.01
CA LEU A 26 -10.42 -1.81 -1.90
C LEU A 26 -11.60 -2.61 -2.50
N ASP A 27 -12.68 -2.80 -1.72
CA ASP A 27 -13.89 -3.46 -2.20
C ASP A 27 -14.62 -2.64 -3.29
N ARG A 28 -14.67 -1.33 -3.13
CA ARG A 28 -15.21 -0.44 -4.19
C ARG A 28 -14.39 -0.49 -5.48
N LEU A 29 -13.09 -0.75 -5.36
CA LEU A 29 -12.20 -0.97 -6.51
C LEU A 29 -12.33 -2.40 -7.09
N GLY A 30 -13.07 -3.28 -6.41
CA GLY A 30 -13.33 -4.65 -6.84
C GLY A 30 -12.28 -5.68 -6.39
N VAL A 31 -11.38 -5.31 -5.47
CA VAL A 31 -10.30 -6.21 -4.98
C VAL A 31 -10.40 -6.55 -3.50
N GLY A 32 -11.31 -5.91 -2.75
CA GLY A 32 -11.42 -6.07 -1.30
C GLY A 32 -11.69 -7.52 -0.87
N GLN A 33 -12.58 -8.24 -1.56
CA GLN A 33 -12.87 -9.63 -1.22
C GLN A 33 -11.65 -10.54 -1.44
N ARG A 34 -10.87 -10.33 -2.52
CA ARG A 34 -9.62 -11.07 -2.75
C ARG A 34 -8.63 -10.90 -1.59
N CYS A 35 -8.57 -9.69 -1.02
CA CYS A 35 -7.73 -9.42 0.16
C CYS A 35 -8.22 -10.20 1.39
N VAL A 36 -9.52 -10.26 1.63
CA VAL A 36 -10.11 -11.00 2.75
C VAL A 36 -9.89 -12.50 2.60
N ASP A 37 -10.11 -13.05 1.40
CA ASP A 37 -9.98 -14.48 1.13
C ASP A 37 -8.54 -14.99 1.23
N LYS A 38 -7.56 -14.13 0.92
CA LYS A 38 -6.13 -14.48 0.97
C LYS A 38 -5.52 -14.26 2.33
N GLY A 39 -5.92 -13.20 3.03
CA GLY A 39 -5.31 -12.76 4.28
C GLY A 39 -5.85 -13.47 5.52
N VAL A 40 -5.24 -13.16 6.65
CA VAL A 40 -5.70 -13.63 7.96
C VAL A 40 -6.59 -12.58 8.59
N VAL A 41 -7.87 -12.91 8.75
CA VAL A 41 -8.86 -12.03 9.39
C VAL A 41 -8.68 -12.08 10.90
N TRP A 42 -8.68 -10.92 11.55
CA TRP A 42 -8.68 -10.81 13.00
C TRP A 42 -9.44 -9.57 13.48
N LYS A 43 -9.93 -9.62 14.71
CA LYS A 43 -10.61 -8.49 15.36
C LYS A 43 -10.30 -8.38 16.85
N VAL A 44 -9.78 -9.43 17.45
CA VAL A 44 -9.42 -9.46 18.86
C VAL A 44 -7.94 -9.16 19.04
N GLY A 45 -7.64 -8.24 19.96
CA GLY A 45 -6.29 -7.99 20.42
C GLY A 45 -6.15 -8.30 21.91
N ARG A 46 -4.99 -8.83 22.29
CA ARG A 46 -4.67 -9.15 23.69
C ARG A 46 -3.31 -8.56 24.05
N THR A 47 -3.29 -7.86 25.16
CA THR A 47 -2.04 -7.37 25.76
C THR A 47 -1.65 -8.28 26.91
N LEU A 48 -0.43 -8.78 26.86
CA LEU A 48 0.12 -9.71 27.83
C LEU A 48 1.27 -9.04 28.60
N HIS A 49 1.29 -9.22 29.91
CA HIS A 49 2.49 -8.98 30.71
C HIS A 49 3.03 -10.32 31.18
N ARG A 50 4.15 -10.77 30.60
CA ARG A 50 4.64 -12.16 30.70
C ARG A 50 3.54 -13.12 30.22
N ASP A 51 3.05 -14.01 31.06
CA ASP A 51 2.01 -15.01 30.75
C ASP A 51 0.58 -14.57 31.18
N GLN A 52 0.44 -13.36 31.72
CA GLN A 52 -0.83 -12.86 32.21
C GLN A 52 -1.45 -11.86 31.21
N GLU A 53 -2.68 -12.13 30.82
CA GLU A 53 -3.48 -11.17 30.07
C GLU A 53 -3.86 -10.00 30.98
N VAL A 54 -3.44 -8.79 30.59
CA VAL A 54 -3.74 -7.55 31.32
C VAL A 54 -4.84 -6.74 30.69
N TRP A 55 -5.05 -6.94 29.37
CA TRP A 55 -6.11 -6.25 28.64
C TRP A 55 -6.44 -6.94 27.33
N ASN A 56 -7.69 -6.84 26.89
CA ASN A 56 -8.13 -7.28 25.56
C ASN A 56 -9.16 -6.32 24.99
N PHE A 57 -9.35 -6.40 23.68
CA PHE A 57 -10.35 -5.63 22.97
C PHE A 57 -10.89 -6.41 21.77
N ASP A 58 -12.15 -6.14 21.42
CA ASP A 58 -12.77 -6.55 20.15
C ASP A 58 -13.07 -5.29 19.33
N LEU A 59 -12.47 -5.18 18.16
CA LEU A 59 -12.62 -4.03 17.27
C LEU A 59 -13.92 -4.04 16.48
N GLN A 60 -14.63 -5.15 16.49
CA GLN A 60 -15.88 -5.31 15.75
C GLN A 60 -16.83 -6.23 16.54
N PRO A 61 -17.34 -5.78 17.71
CA PRO A 61 -18.22 -6.60 18.54
C PRO A 61 -19.58 -6.81 17.90
N GLU A 62 -20.04 -5.86 17.06
CA GLU A 62 -21.33 -5.93 16.38
C GLU A 62 -21.25 -6.72 15.09
N PRO A 63 -22.26 -7.55 14.75
CA PRO A 63 -22.35 -8.27 13.48
C PRO A 63 -22.86 -7.39 12.34
N GLY A 64 -22.80 -7.90 11.11
CA GLY A 64 -23.46 -7.31 9.93
C GLY A 64 -22.58 -6.40 9.07
N TYR A 65 -21.31 -6.27 9.36
CA TYR A 65 -20.38 -5.58 8.47
C TYR A 65 -19.95 -6.47 7.32
N LYS A 66 -19.87 -5.90 6.10
CA LYS A 66 -19.35 -6.61 4.93
C LYS A 66 -17.87 -6.94 5.07
N MET A 67 -17.07 -5.95 5.53
CA MET A 67 -15.63 -6.10 5.69
C MET A 67 -15.28 -6.37 7.15
N PRO A 68 -14.29 -7.25 7.42
CA PRO A 68 -13.81 -7.51 8.77
C PRO A 68 -13.08 -6.31 9.36
N ALA A 69 -12.86 -6.33 10.68
CA ALA A 69 -12.14 -5.28 11.38
C ALA A 69 -10.73 -5.06 10.83
N PHE A 70 -9.99 -6.18 10.66
CA PHE A 70 -8.66 -6.20 10.08
C PHE A 70 -8.41 -7.48 9.29
N VAL A 71 -7.54 -7.33 8.28
CA VAL A 71 -6.90 -8.44 7.57
C VAL A 71 -5.41 -8.23 7.61
N ASN A 72 -4.66 -9.25 7.98
CA ASN A 72 -3.21 -9.29 7.77
C ASN A 72 -2.95 -9.92 6.41
N LEU A 73 -2.36 -9.14 5.51
CA LEU A 73 -2.01 -9.54 4.16
C LEU A 73 -0.80 -8.72 3.71
N GLN A 74 0.22 -9.35 3.19
CA GLN A 74 1.40 -8.66 2.70
C GLN A 74 1.02 -7.68 1.59
N GLN A 75 1.63 -6.51 1.60
CA GLN A 75 1.30 -5.38 0.72
C GLN A 75 1.41 -5.75 -0.75
N TYR A 76 2.40 -6.55 -1.15
CA TYR A 76 2.60 -6.93 -2.55
C TYR A 76 1.39 -7.67 -3.17
N TYR A 77 0.62 -8.45 -2.37
CA TYR A 77 -0.63 -9.05 -2.87
C TYR A 77 -1.68 -7.98 -3.19
N VAL A 78 -1.80 -6.96 -2.34
CA VAL A 78 -2.75 -5.86 -2.60
C VAL A 78 -2.34 -5.08 -3.84
N GLU A 79 -1.04 -4.80 -4.01
CA GLU A 79 -0.50 -4.16 -5.21
C GLU A 79 -0.77 -5.01 -6.47
N GLU A 80 -0.50 -6.31 -6.41
CA GLU A 80 -0.79 -7.25 -7.51
C GLU A 80 -2.27 -7.23 -7.88
N TYR A 81 -3.18 -7.30 -6.90
CA TYR A 81 -4.62 -7.26 -7.15
C TYR A 81 -5.09 -5.95 -7.77
N LEU A 82 -4.47 -4.82 -7.37
CA LEU A 82 -4.76 -3.52 -7.97
C LEU A 82 -4.23 -3.43 -9.41
N VAL A 83 -3.05 -3.99 -9.69
CA VAL A 83 -2.50 -4.08 -11.05
C VAL A 83 -3.39 -4.95 -11.93
N ASP A 84 -3.75 -6.16 -11.48
CA ASP A 84 -4.67 -7.04 -12.20
C ASP A 84 -5.97 -6.29 -12.56
N ARG A 85 -6.51 -5.58 -11.55
CA ARG A 85 -7.74 -4.81 -11.73
C ARG A 85 -7.58 -3.67 -12.71
N ALA A 86 -6.46 -2.95 -12.68
CA ALA A 86 -6.16 -1.86 -13.62
C ALA A 86 -6.08 -2.37 -15.07
N LEU A 87 -5.51 -3.55 -15.29
CA LEU A 87 -5.39 -4.17 -16.60
C LEU A 87 -6.74 -4.58 -17.22
N GLU A 88 -7.81 -4.68 -16.43
CA GLU A 88 -9.17 -4.88 -16.96
C GLU A 88 -9.74 -3.64 -17.66
N PHE A 89 -9.10 -2.47 -17.51
CA PHE A 89 -9.54 -1.19 -18.05
C PHE A 89 -8.50 -0.53 -18.98
N PRO A 90 -8.04 -1.21 -20.04
CA PRO A 90 -6.94 -0.70 -20.88
C PRO A 90 -7.27 0.59 -21.63
N GLY A 91 -8.57 0.92 -21.79
CA GLY A 91 -9.01 2.17 -22.37
C GLY A 91 -9.03 3.37 -21.40
N LEU A 92 -8.89 3.12 -20.10
CA LEU A 92 -8.93 4.14 -19.05
C LEU A 92 -7.63 4.26 -18.28
N ILE A 93 -6.92 3.14 -18.11
CA ILE A 93 -5.68 3.06 -17.30
C ILE A 93 -4.57 2.55 -18.20
N ASP A 94 -3.53 3.36 -18.34
CA ASP A 94 -2.28 3.03 -19.04
C ASP A 94 -1.18 2.92 -17.98
N LEU A 95 -0.82 1.70 -17.62
CA LEU A 95 0.22 1.39 -16.63
C LEU A 95 1.55 1.13 -17.34
N ARG A 96 2.54 1.95 -17.03
CA ARG A 96 3.86 1.90 -17.65
C ARG A 96 4.94 1.63 -16.61
N TRP A 97 5.50 0.42 -16.66
CA TRP A 97 6.66 0.02 -15.89
C TRP A 97 7.96 0.53 -16.51
N LYS A 98 9.03 0.65 -15.70
CA LYS A 98 10.35 1.17 -16.10
C LYS A 98 10.26 2.58 -16.70
N ASN A 99 9.34 3.38 -16.20
CA ASN A 99 9.13 4.75 -16.61
C ASN A 99 9.44 5.68 -15.44
N LYS A 100 10.66 6.21 -15.41
CA LYS A 100 11.14 7.09 -14.34
C LYS A 100 10.88 8.55 -14.69
N VAL A 101 10.15 9.26 -13.84
CA VAL A 101 10.01 10.72 -13.96
C VAL A 101 11.30 11.37 -13.50
N THR A 102 11.92 12.19 -14.36
CA THR A 102 13.19 12.86 -14.09
C THR A 102 13.09 14.38 -14.09
N ALA A 103 12.00 14.94 -14.64
CA ALA A 103 11.71 16.38 -14.53
C ALA A 103 10.21 16.63 -14.55
N VAL A 104 9.79 17.70 -13.84
CA VAL A 104 8.41 18.21 -13.80
C VAL A 104 8.42 19.69 -14.14
N GLU A 105 7.70 20.07 -15.16
CA GLU A 105 7.48 21.47 -15.55
C GLU A 105 6.00 21.81 -15.32
N ARG A 106 5.76 22.99 -14.75
CA ARG A 106 4.40 23.51 -14.49
C ARG A 106 4.18 24.78 -15.32
N SER A 107 3.14 24.76 -16.12
CA SER A 107 2.59 25.90 -16.82
C SER A 107 1.06 25.84 -16.72
N ASP A 108 0.34 26.07 -17.82
CA ASP A 108 -1.11 25.85 -17.90
C ASP A 108 -1.49 24.36 -17.76
N HIS A 109 -0.53 23.48 -18.00
CA HIS A 109 -0.61 22.03 -17.81
C HIS A 109 0.70 21.53 -17.18
N VAL A 110 0.73 20.27 -16.80
CA VAL A 110 1.93 19.62 -16.28
C VAL A 110 2.63 18.86 -17.39
N ALA A 111 3.94 19.08 -17.55
CA ALA A 111 4.76 18.29 -18.46
C ALA A 111 5.85 17.55 -17.68
N LEU A 112 5.98 16.27 -17.99
CA LEU A 112 6.95 15.37 -17.39
C LEU A 112 8.00 14.98 -18.40
N THR A 113 9.26 14.93 -17.98
CA THR A 113 10.29 14.16 -18.69
C THR A 113 10.35 12.77 -18.06
N VAL A 114 10.22 11.76 -18.89
CA VAL A 114 10.19 10.36 -18.47
C VAL A 114 11.31 9.60 -19.16
N GLU A 115 12.16 8.95 -18.37
CA GLU A 115 13.23 8.08 -18.86
C GLU A 115 12.79 6.62 -18.83
N THR A 116 13.13 5.90 -19.90
CA THR A 116 12.92 4.47 -20.05
C THR A 116 14.18 3.79 -20.55
N PRO A 117 14.29 2.46 -20.52
CA PRO A 117 15.41 1.75 -21.14
C PRO A 117 15.60 2.04 -22.64
N ASP A 118 14.55 2.45 -23.35
CA ASP A 118 14.56 2.72 -24.79
C ASP A 118 14.79 4.21 -25.12
N GLY A 119 14.94 5.06 -24.10
CA GLY A 119 15.14 6.50 -24.24
C GLY A 119 14.16 7.33 -23.43
N ALA A 120 14.26 8.65 -23.57
CA ALA A 120 13.41 9.59 -22.87
C ALA A 120 12.26 10.08 -23.76
N TYR A 121 11.12 10.42 -23.12
CA TYR A 121 10.01 11.07 -23.80
C TYR A 121 9.36 12.12 -22.90
N ARG A 122 8.56 13.00 -23.50
CA ARG A 122 7.76 14.00 -22.81
C ARG A 122 6.31 13.54 -22.70
N LEU A 123 5.71 13.66 -21.52
CA LEU A 123 4.31 13.39 -21.25
C LEU A 123 3.65 14.66 -20.72
N GLU A 124 2.54 15.06 -21.31
CA GLU A 124 1.74 16.20 -20.87
C GLU A 124 0.43 15.71 -20.25
N ALA A 125 -0.02 16.37 -19.19
CA ALA A 125 -1.25 16.04 -18.46
C ALA A 125 -1.86 17.30 -17.81
N ASP A 126 -3.18 17.29 -17.65
CA ASP A 126 -3.88 18.35 -16.93
C ASP A 126 -3.56 18.31 -15.43
N HIS A 127 -3.34 17.11 -14.88
CA HIS A 127 -3.08 16.88 -13.47
C HIS A 127 -1.97 15.86 -13.25
N LEU A 128 -1.17 16.08 -12.22
CA LEU A 128 -0.17 15.14 -11.70
C LEU A 128 -0.50 14.79 -10.25
N VAL A 129 -0.55 13.51 -9.94
CA VAL A 129 -0.63 12.99 -8.57
C VAL A 129 0.67 12.27 -8.27
N ALA A 130 1.50 12.85 -7.41
CA ALA A 130 2.76 12.24 -6.97
C ALA A 130 2.49 11.23 -5.85
N CYS A 131 2.75 9.95 -6.12
CA CYS A 131 2.61 8.84 -5.18
C CYS A 131 3.94 8.12 -4.95
N ASP A 132 5.06 8.82 -5.13
CA ASP A 132 6.44 8.31 -5.13
C ASP A 132 7.06 8.19 -3.71
N GLY A 133 6.24 8.33 -2.67
CA GLY A 133 6.57 7.93 -1.30
C GLY A 133 7.40 8.92 -0.50
N ALA A 134 7.98 8.43 0.60
CA ALA A 134 8.67 9.27 1.59
C ALA A 134 9.91 9.99 1.02
N ARG A 135 10.57 9.39 0.03
CA ARG A 135 11.74 9.95 -0.67
C ARG A 135 11.36 10.51 -2.03
N SER A 136 10.21 11.15 -2.12
CA SER A 136 9.63 11.67 -3.36
C SER A 136 10.63 12.51 -4.16
N ASP A 137 11.00 12.03 -5.35
CA ASP A 137 11.80 12.78 -6.32
C ASP A 137 10.98 13.96 -6.88
N VAL A 138 9.68 13.75 -7.11
CA VAL A 138 8.77 14.81 -7.59
C VAL A 138 8.71 15.98 -6.61
N ARG A 139 8.67 15.72 -5.29
CA ARG A 139 8.73 16.77 -4.27
C ARG A 139 10.00 17.61 -4.42
N GLY A 140 11.15 16.96 -4.59
CA GLY A 140 12.44 17.63 -4.81
C GLY A 140 12.46 18.44 -6.11
N MET A 141 11.94 17.90 -7.22
CA MET A 141 11.83 18.60 -8.51
C MET A 141 10.97 19.87 -8.42
N LEU A 142 9.98 19.88 -7.53
CA LEU A 142 9.12 21.03 -7.27
C LEU A 142 9.70 22.04 -6.26
N GLY A 143 10.89 21.78 -5.72
CA GLY A 143 11.52 22.62 -4.70
C GLY A 143 10.77 22.63 -3.37
N LEU A 144 10.05 21.56 -3.05
CA LEU A 144 9.29 21.41 -1.81
C LEU A 144 10.10 20.63 -0.78
N ASP A 145 10.01 21.07 0.47
CA ASP A 145 10.63 20.40 1.62
C ASP A 145 9.67 19.39 2.28
N PHE A 146 10.23 18.57 3.14
CA PHE A 146 9.50 17.64 3.99
C PHE A 146 9.92 17.87 5.44
N ASP A 147 9.17 18.73 6.12
CA ASP A 147 9.44 19.09 7.51
C ASP A 147 8.96 18.03 8.48
N GLY A 148 9.71 17.81 9.55
CA GLY A 148 9.36 16.84 10.58
C GLY A 148 10.56 16.46 11.44
N GLU A 149 10.31 15.63 12.44
CA GLU A 149 11.35 15.00 13.26
C GLU A 149 11.71 13.61 12.74
N LEU A 150 13.01 13.34 12.70
CA LEU A 150 13.53 12.01 12.43
C LEU A 150 13.68 11.24 13.75
N PHE A 151 12.88 10.22 13.94
CA PHE A 151 13.03 9.31 15.09
C PHE A 151 14.13 8.29 14.80
N GLU A 152 15.09 8.16 15.71
CA GLU A 152 16.21 7.21 15.58
C GLU A 152 15.88 5.82 16.13
N GLU A 153 14.65 5.61 16.56
CA GLU A 153 14.19 4.32 17.07
C GLU A 153 14.25 3.23 15.99
N ARG A 154 14.65 2.07 16.41
CA ARG A 154 14.77 0.89 15.54
C ARG A 154 13.84 -0.20 16.02
N PHE A 155 13.11 -0.79 15.09
CA PHE A 155 12.24 -1.93 15.35
C PHE A 155 12.85 -3.17 14.72
N LEU A 156 12.89 -4.26 15.48
CA LEU A 156 13.22 -5.58 14.96
C LEU A 156 11.92 -6.26 14.53
N ILE A 157 11.86 -6.65 13.26
CA ILE A 157 10.75 -7.42 12.71
C ILE A 157 11.30 -8.78 12.29
N ALA A 158 10.63 -9.86 12.72
CA ALA A 158 10.97 -11.21 12.33
C ALA A 158 9.69 -11.91 11.84
N ASP A 159 9.72 -12.40 10.61
CA ASP A 159 8.70 -13.31 10.08
C ASP A 159 9.13 -14.74 10.43
N ILE A 160 8.24 -15.50 11.07
CA ILE A 160 8.52 -16.86 11.52
C ILE A 160 7.45 -17.82 11.00
N GLU A 161 7.87 -19.02 10.64
CA GLU A 161 6.97 -20.14 10.40
C GLU A 161 6.69 -20.86 11.71
N MET A 162 5.42 -21.05 12.02
CA MET A 162 5.00 -21.74 13.24
C MET A 162 4.20 -22.98 12.89
N THR A 163 4.44 -24.05 13.66
CA THR A 163 3.61 -25.25 13.63
C THR A 163 2.70 -25.26 14.85
N GLY A 164 1.40 -25.37 14.64
CA GLY A 164 0.40 -25.38 15.70
C GLY A 164 -0.89 -24.69 15.29
N ASP A 165 -1.92 -24.86 16.10
CA ASP A 165 -3.21 -24.19 15.92
C ASP A 165 -3.25 -22.95 16.82
N PHE A 166 -3.09 -21.79 16.19
CA PHE A 166 -3.08 -20.49 16.88
C PHE A 166 -4.36 -19.74 16.56
N PRO A 167 -5.01 -19.10 17.55
CA PRO A 167 -6.18 -18.26 17.29
C PRO A 167 -5.79 -17.05 16.42
N SER A 168 -6.72 -16.67 15.53
CA SER A 168 -6.58 -15.46 14.68
C SER A 168 -6.81 -14.19 15.52
N GLU A 169 -5.84 -13.84 16.35
CA GLU A 169 -5.85 -12.67 17.22
C GLU A 169 -4.47 -11.99 17.22
N ARG A 170 -4.44 -10.72 17.56
CA ARG A 170 -3.19 -9.99 17.70
C ARG A 170 -2.75 -9.96 19.16
N ARG A 171 -1.51 -10.33 19.42
CA ARG A 171 -0.90 -10.30 20.76
C ARG A 171 0.16 -9.21 20.84
N PHE A 172 0.16 -8.49 21.96
CA PHE A 172 1.06 -7.38 22.28
C PHE A 172 1.84 -7.70 23.55
#